data_b9cba5aa195c2e1003669d4d85d811e3
#
_entry.id   b9cba5aa195c2e1003669d4d85d811e3
#
_cell.length_a   1.000
_cell.length_b   1.000
_cell.length_c   1.000
_cell.angle_alpha   90.00
_cell.angle_beta   90.00
_cell.angle_gamma   90.00
#
_symmetry.space_group_name_H-M   'P 1'
#
loop_
_entity.id
_entity.type
_entity.pdbx_description
1 polymer ?
#
loop_
_entity_poly.entity_id
_entity_poly.type
_entity_poly.pdbx_seq_one_letter_code
_entity_poly.pdbx_strand_id
1 'polypeptide(L)'
;LIAFMFYNDGIHTVIRMAAIYGKDELGLKNHTLMGTLLLVQFIGIGGALLFSRIAKTLGSKRILIFVLFLWLGILCYAYLMTSALDFWILGMAVGLVLGGSQAISRSLYGSMIPVKESAEFFGFYSVFEKFPAIWGPFVFGIIRQVTGTSRLAILSLVGFFIIGIVLLCFVKDDDVKPKDKLHISSGNL
;
A
#
# COMPACT_ATOMS: atom_id res chain seq x y z
N LEU A 1 -9.57 -10.30 -0.53
CA LEU A 1 -9.14 -9.93 0.83
C LEU A 1 -7.75 -10.46 1.18
N ILE A 2 -7.44 -11.74 0.93
CA ILE A 2 -6.12 -12.32 1.29
C ILE A 2 -4.96 -11.58 0.61
N ALA A 3 -5.06 -11.28 -0.68
CA ALA A 3 -4.07 -10.47 -1.39
C ALA A 3 -3.86 -9.10 -0.72
N PHE A 4 -4.98 -8.43 -0.37
CA PHE A 4 -4.97 -7.16 0.36
C PHE A 4 -4.23 -7.29 1.69
N MET A 5 -4.50 -8.35 2.44
CA MET A 5 -3.85 -8.60 3.72
C MET A 5 -2.32 -8.61 3.60
N PHE A 6 -1.77 -9.35 2.63
CA PHE A 6 -0.31 -9.46 2.47
C PHE A 6 0.36 -8.15 2.09
N TYR A 7 -0.07 -7.49 1.02
CA TYR A 7 0.60 -6.26 0.62
C TYR A 7 0.34 -5.09 1.59
N ASN A 8 -0.84 -5.07 2.25
CA ASN A 8 -1.15 -4.06 3.26
C ASN A 8 -0.27 -4.21 4.51
N ASP A 9 0.03 -5.46 4.93
CA ASP A 9 0.99 -5.72 6.01
C ASP A 9 2.40 -5.21 5.64
N GLY A 10 2.85 -5.47 4.42
CA GLY A 10 4.08 -4.90 3.88
C GLY A 10 4.09 -3.38 3.96
N ILE A 11 3.04 -2.71 3.48
CA ILE A 11 2.90 -1.24 3.50
C ILE A 11 2.97 -0.68 4.93
N HIS A 12 2.16 -1.22 5.84
CA HIS A 12 2.15 -0.76 7.23
C HIS A 12 3.47 -0.99 7.94
N THR A 13 4.16 -2.09 7.62
CA THR A 13 5.48 -2.39 8.17
C THR A 13 6.52 -1.40 7.68
N VAL A 14 6.55 -1.09 6.38
CA VAL A 14 7.46 -0.06 5.83
C VAL A 14 7.29 1.25 6.59
N ILE A 15 6.06 1.72 6.79
CA ILE A 15 5.78 3.00 7.46
C ILE A 15 6.23 2.96 8.92
N ARG A 16 5.90 1.90 9.66
CA ARG A 16 6.25 1.77 11.08
C ARG A 16 7.74 1.61 11.31
N MET A 17 8.40 0.87 10.44
CA MET A 17 9.82 0.58 10.57
C MET A 17 10.72 1.66 9.94
N ALA A 18 10.17 2.56 9.11
CA ALA A 18 10.92 3.64 8.48
C ALA A 18 11.67 4.53 9.49
N ALA A 19 11.05 4.86 10.61
CA ALA A 19 11.67 5.66 11.66
C ALA A 19 12.86 4.93 12.32
N ILE A 20 12.68 3.61 12.59
CA ILE A 20 13.75 2.76 13.15
C ILE A 20 14.88 2.66 12.14
N TYR A 21 14.57 2.36 10.88
CA TYR A 21 15.53 2.28 9.80
C TYR A 21 16.33 3.58 9.62
N GLY A 22 15.65 4.72 9.56
CA GLY A 22 16.31 6.04 9.41
C GLY A 22 17.22 6.38 10.58
N LYS A 23 16.86 5.97 11.80
CA LYS A 23 17.68 6.19 12.99
C LYS A 23 18.90 5.25 13.04
N ASP A 24 18.69 3.96 12.77
CA ASP A 24 19.71 2.93 12.90
C ASP A 24 20.75 2.97 11.76
N GLU A 25 20.28 3.10 10.52
CA GLU A 25 21.16 2.98 9.34
C GLU A 25 21.73 4.33 8.88
N LEU A 26 20.99 5.42 9.08
CA LEU A 26 21.37 6.74 8.59
C LEU A 26 21.70 7.73 9.73
N GLY A 27 21.52 7.34 11.00
CA GLY A 27 21.77 8.21 12.15
C GLY A 27 20.91 9.49 12.15
N LEU A 28 19.72 9.45 11.56
CA LEU A 28 18.87 10.63 11.37
C LEU A 28 18.35 11.17 12.69
N LYS A 29 18.31 12.49 12.80
CA LYS A 29 17.74 13.17 13.95
C LYS A 29 16.20 13.10 13.94
N ASN A 30 15.60 13.15 15.12
CA ASN A 30 14.14 13.04 15.28
C ASN A 30 13.35 14.06 14.45
N HIS A 31 13.85 15.29 14.28
CA HIS A 31 13.17 16.29 13.47
C HIS A 31 13.09 15.92 11.98
N THR A 32 14.13 15.29 11.43
CA THR A 32 14.12 14.78 10.05
C THR A 32 13.11 13.66 9.88
N LEU A 33 13.08 12.72 10.83
CA LEU A 33 12.12 11.61 10.81
C LEU A 33 10.67 12.10 10.89
N MET A 34 10.38 13.00 11.84
CA MET A 34 9.04 13.59 11.99
C MET A 34 8.63 14.42 10.75
N GLY A 35 9.57 15.23 10.23
CA GLY A 35 9.33 16.03 9.03
C GLY A 35 9.00 15.15 7.81
N THR A 36 9.74 14.05 7.62
CA THR A 36 9.47 13.10 6.53
C THR A 36 8.12 12.40 6.71
N LEU A 37 7.75 11.99 7.94
CA LEU A 37 6.44 11.40 8.20
C LEU A 37 5.29 12.35 7.90
N LEU A 38 5.41 13.61 8.24
CA LEU A 38 4.44 14.65 7.88
C LEU A 38 4.36 14.82 6.36
N LEU A 39 5.52 14.90 5.68
CA LEU A 39 5.59 14.99 4.23
C LEU A 39 4.84 13.82 3.55
N VAL A 40 5.05 12.59 4.02
CA VAL A 40 4.36 11.38 3.54
C VAL A 40 2.84 11.55 3.57
N GLN A 41 2.29 12.12 4.66
CA GLN A 41 0.85 12.32 4.81
C GLN A 41 0.30 13.34 3.80
N PHE A 42 0.97 14.47 3.63
CA PHE A 42 0.53 15.48 2.66
C PHE A 42 0.62 14.99 1.22
N ILE A 43 1.73 14.36 0.84
CA ILE A 43 1.91 13.81 -0.51
C ILE A 43 0.93 12.65 -0.75
N GLY A 44 0.59 11.88 0.29
CA GLY A 44 -0.39 10.79 0.21
C GLY A 44 -1.75 11.24 -0.29
N ILE A 45 -2.20 12.44 0.07
CA ILE A 45 -3.45 13.03 -0.44
C ILE A 45 -3.36 13.21 -1.97
N GLY A 46 -2.26 13.78 -2.46
CA GLY A 46 -2.01 13.93 -3.89
C GLY A 46 -1.94 12.59 -4.61
N GLY A 47 -1.25 11.62 -4.02
CA GLY A 47 -1.16 10.24 -4.55
C GLY A 47 -2.52 9.56 -4.66
N ALA A 48 -3.36 9.67 -3.63
CA ALA A 48 -4.72 9.12 -3.66
C ALA A 48 -5.56 9.70 -4.80
N LEU A 49 -5.51 11.01 -5.01
CA LEU A 49 -6.25 11.68 -6.08
C LEU A 49 -5.72 11.30 -7.46
N LEU A 50 -4.40 11.32 -7.64
CA LEU A 50 -3.73 10.98 -8.90
C LEU A 50 -4.07 9.56 -9.35
N PHE A 51 -3.76 8.59 -8.50
CA PHE A 51 -3.96 7.16 -8.84
C PHE A 51 -5.43 6.78 -8.94
N SER A 52 -6.33 7.42 -8.17
CA SER A 52 -7.78 7.20 -8.30
C SER A 52 -8.32 7.69 -9.66
N ARG A 53 -7.79 8.81 -10.18
CA ARG A 53 -8.16 9.29 -11.52
C ARG A 53 -7.67 8.33 -12.60
N ILE A 54 -6.42 7.89 -12.52
CA ILE A 54 -5.82 6.95 -13.47
C ILE A 54 -6.54 5.59 -13.42
N ALA A 55 -6.92 5.13 -12.24
CA ALA A 55 -7.64 3.87 -12.06
C ALA A 55 -9.04 3.85 -12.71
N LYS A 56 -9.70 5.01 -12.81
CA LYS A 56 -10.99 5.14 -13.54
C LYS A 56 -10.86 4.88 -15.02
N THR A 57 -9.71 5.20 -15.63
CA THR A 57 -9.48 5.04 -17.07
C THR A 57 -8.87 3.69 -17.43
N LEU A 58 -7.90 3.22 -16.67
CA LEU A 58 -7.12 2.01 -16.95
C LEU A 58 -7.58 0.75 -16.19
N GLY A 59 -8.49 0.93 -15.24
CA GLY A 59 -8.99 -0.15 -14.38
C GLY A 59 -8.24 -0.26 -13.05
N SER A 60 -8.99 -0.43 -11.97
CA SER A 60 -8.46 -0.43 -10.59
C SER A 60 -7.43 -1.55 -10.35
N LYS A 61 -7.69 -2.77 -10.86
CA LYS A 61 -6.77 -3.91 -10.69
C LYS A 61 -5.40 -3.66 -11.33
N ARG A 62 -5.38 -3.19 -12.58
CA ARG A 62 -4.13 -2.94 -13.32
C ARG A 62 -3.28 -1.88 -12.64
N ILE A 63 -3.92 -0.79 -12.23
CA ILE A 63 -3.22 0.29 -11.53
C ILE A 63 -2.75 -0.14 -10.14
N LEU A 64 -3.52 -0.97 -9.43
CA LEU A 64 -3.08 -1.52 -8.14
C LEU A 64 -1.82 -2.39 -8.30
N ILE A 65 -1.78 -3.27 -9.30
CA ILE A 65 -0.59 -4.07 -9.61
C ILE A 65 0.61 -3.16 -9.93
N PHE A 66 0.42 -2.13 -10.75
CA PHE A 66 1.46 -1.14 -11.06
C PHE A 66 1.99 -0.44 -9.79
N VAL A 67 1.08 -0.02 -8.91
CA VAL A 67 1.43 0.62 -7.63
C VAL A 67 2.22 -0.34 -6.72
N LEU A 68 1.89 -1.63 -6.71
CA LEU A 68 2.65 -2.63 -5.96
C LEU A 68 4.06 -2.84 -6.54
N PHE A 69 4.24 -2.76 -7.87
CA PHE A 69 5.58 -2.74 -8.47
C PHE A 69 6.38 -1.49 -8.08
N LEU A 70 5.74 -0.33 -7.97
CA LEU A 70 6.41 0.87 -7.44
C LEU A 70 6.86 0.66 -5.99
N TRP A 71 6.09 -0.06 -5.16
CA TRP A 71 6.50 -0.44 -3.80
C TRP A 71 7.77 -1.31 -3.80
N LEU A 72 7.88 -2.27 -4.73
CA LEU A 72 9.11 -3.05 -4.87
C LEU A 72 10.32 -2.16 -5.21
N GLY A 73 10.15 -1.21 -6.12
CA GLY A 73 11.19 -0.22 -6.46
C GLY A 73 11.59 0.64 -5.25
N ILE A 74 10.61 1.08 -4.44
CA ILE A 74 10.83 1.83 -3.21
C ILE A 74 11.67 1.01 -2.20
N LEU A 75 11.37 -0.28 -2.02
CA LEU A 75 12.13 -1.15 -1.12
C LEU A 75 13.57 -1.37 -1.61
N CYS A 76 13.76 -1.55 -2.91
CA CYS A 76 15.11 -1.63 -3.50
C CYS A 76 15.89 -0.32 -3.30
N TYR A 77 15.25 0.83 -3.50
CA TYR A 77 15.86 2.12 -3.24
C TYR A 77 16.20 2.32 -1.76
N ALA A 78 15.29 1.92 -0.86
CA ALA A 78 15.52 1.96 0.58
C ALA A 78 16.75 1.16 1.01
N TYR A 79 17.01 0.03 0.37
CA TYR A 79 18.22 -0.76 0.64
C TYR A 79 19.51 -0.03 0.24
N LEU A 80 19.46 0.76 -0.83
CA LEU A 80 20.64 1.45 -1.42
C LEU A 80 20.90 2.83 -0.81
N MET A 81 19.93 3.42 -0.11
CA MET A 81 20.07 4.80 0.37
C MET A 81 21.14 4.95 1.45
N THR A 82 21.82 6.10 1.42
CA THR A 82 22.94 6.42 2.31
C THR A 82 22.86 7.79 2.95
N SER A 83 21.97 8.67 2.50
CA SER A 83 21.91 10.06 2.94
C SER A 83 20.53 10.47 3.48
N ALA A 84 20.52 11.57 4.24
CA ALA A 84 19.27 12.17 4.70
C ALA A 84 18.40 12.69 3.53
N LEU A 85 19.01 13.13 2.43
CA LEU A 85 18.28 13.55 1.23
C LEU A 85 17.57 12.36 0.58
N ASP A 86 18.24 11.20 0.50
CA ASP A 86 17.61 9.98 -0.03
C ASP A 86 16.37 9.59 0.80
N PHE A 87 16.44 9.80 2.12
CA PHE A 87 15.31 9.52 3.01
C PHE A 87 14.12 10.45 2.75
N TRP A 88 14.36 11.73 2.44
CA TRP A 88 13.29 12.66 2.04
C TRP A 88 12.68 12.27 0.69
N ILE A 89 13.51 11.92 -0.30
CA ILE A 89 13.05 11.46 -1.62
C ILE A 89 12.23 10.17 -1.48
N LEU A 90 12.74 9.23 -0.67
CA LEU A 90 12.00 7.99 -0.36
C LEU A 90 10.65 8.30 0.29
N GLY A 91 10.61 9.23 1.26
CA GLY A 91 9.38 9.66 1.91
C GLY A 91 8.36 10.22 0.91
N MET A 92 8.81 11.03 -0.06
CA MET A 92 7.93 11.54 -1.13
C MET A 92 7.36 10.40 -1.99
N ALA A 93 8.21 9.45 -2.41
CA ALA A 93 7.79 8.30 -3.20
C ALA A 93 6.82 7.40 -2.41
N VAL A 94 7.14 7.10 -1.14
CA VAL A 94 6.27 6.35 -0.23
C VAL A 94 4.92 7.06 -0.08
N GLY A 95 4.89 8.37 0.17
CA GLY A 95 3.65 9.11 0.32
C GLY A 95 2.74 9.00 -0.91
N LEU A 96 3.31 9.23 -2.09
CA LEU A 96 2.58 9.16 -3.36
C LEU A 96 1.96 7.78 -3.57
N VAL A 97 2.75 6.73 -3.40
CA VAL A 97 2.34 5.34 -3.66
C VAL A 97 1.41 4.83 -2.56
N LEU A 98 1.61 5.25 -1.30
CA LEU A 98 0.75 4.91 -0.17
C LEU A 98 -0.68 5.39 -0.37
N GLY A 99 -0.86 6.68 -0.68
CA GLY A 99 -2.20 7.24 -0.92
C GLY A 99 -2.91 6.52 -2.07
N GLY A 100 -2.17 6.26 -3.17
CA GLY A 100 -2.68 5.52 -4.31
C GLY A 100 -3.10 4.09 -3.99
N SER A 101 -2.24 3.33 -3.32
CA SER A 101 -2.53 1.93 -2.96
C SER A 101 -3.76 1.80 -2.08
N GLN A 102 -3.90 2.64 -1.06
CA GLN A 102 -5.06 2.61 -0.16
C GLN A 102 -6.37 3.00 -0.86
N ALA A 103 -6.35 4.08 -1.65
CA ALA A 103 -7.53 4.56 -2.36
C ALA A 103 -8.02 3.53 -3.40
N ILE A 104 -7.10 2.95 -4.18
CA ILE A 104 -7.44 1.96 -5.20
C ILE A 104 -7.90 0.65 -4.58
N SER A 105 -7.27 0.18 -3.50
CA SER A 105 -7.66 -1.05 -2.81
C SER A 105 -9.10 -0.98 -2.31
N ARG A 106 -9.49 0.14 -1.69
CA ARG A 106 -10.87 0.37 -1.23
C ARG A 106 -11.84 0.46 -2.40
N SER A 107 -11.46 1.13 -3.48
CA SER A 107 -12.27 1.24 -4.69
C SER A 107 -12.46 -0.12 -5.37
N LEU A 108 -11.39 -0.90 -5.51
CA LEU A 108 -11.44 -2.25 -6.08
C LEU A 108 -12.33 -3.16 -5.25
N TYR A 109 -12.14 -3.17 -3.94
CA TYR A 109 -12.97 -3.96 -3.03
C TYR A 109 -14.44 -3.55 -3.11
N GLY A 110 -14.73 -2.25 -3.07
CA GLY A 110 -16.10 -1.74 -3.18
C GLY A 110 -16.79 -2.07 -4.51
N SER A 111 -16.05 -2.25 -5.60
CA SER A 111 -16.61 -2.66 -6.88
C SER A 111 -17.03 -4.15 -6.94
N MET A 112 -16.47 -4.97 -6.05
CA MET A 112 -16.73 -6.42 -5.99
C MET A 112 -17.87 -6.80 -5.03
N ILE A 113 -18.39 -5.84 -4.23
CA ILE A 113 -19.38 -6.11 -3.19
C ILE A 113 -20.78 -5.74 -3.66
N PRO A 114 -21.83 -6.52 -3.29
CA PRO A 114 -23.22 -6.13 -3.49
C PRO A 114 -23.59 -4.88 -2.68
N VAL A 115 -24.30 -3.92 -3.27
CA VAL A 115 -24.65 -2.66 -2.61
C VAL A 115 -25.46 -2.87 -1.31
N LYS A 116 -26.30 -3.90 -1.28
CA LYS A 116 -27.20 -4.19 -0.14
C LYS A 116 -26.43 -4.64 1.12
N GLU A 117 -25.25 -5.24 0.96
CA GLU A 117 -24.46 -5.84 2.04
C GLU A 117 -23.16 -5.08 2.30
N SER A 118 -23.02 -3.89 1.70
CA SER A 118 -21.77 -3.13 1.71
C SER A 118 -21.26 -2.83 3.13
N ALA A 119 -22.12 -2.55 4.08
CA ALA A 119 -21.75 -2.24 5.45
C ALA A 119 -21.05 -3.42 6.15
N GLU A 120 -21.58 -4.64 5.99
CA GLU A 120 -21.02 -5.86 6.56
C GLU A 120 -19.66 -6.19 5.93
N PHE A 121 -19.56 -6.14 4.59
CA PHE A 121 -18.33 -6.41 3.88
C PHE A 121 -17.23 -5.37 4.17
N PHE A 122 -17.57 -4.09 4.33
CA PHE A 122 -16.58 -3.09 4.77
C PHE A 122 -16.19 -3.25 6.24
N GLY A 123 -17.06 -3.82 7.08
CA GLY A 123 -16.70 -4.27 8.42
C GLY A 123 -15.60 -5.32 8.38
N PHE A 124 -15.75 -6.37 7.57
CA PHE A 124 -14.70 -7.36 7.31
C PHE A 124 -13.43 -6.75 6.74
N TYR A 125 -13.53 -5.85 5.77
CA TYR A 125 -12.38 -5.15 5.22
C TYR A 125 -11.58 -4.44 6.31
N SER A 126 -12.25 -3.77 7.24
CA SER A 126 -11.60 -3.06 8.35
C SER A 126 -10.85 -3.99 9.30
N VAL A 127 -11.34 -5.21 9.51
CA VAL A 127 -10.63 -6.26 10.26
C VAL A 127 -9.36 -6.66 9.52
N PHE A 128 -9.47 -6.97 8.22
CA PHE A 128 -8.33 -7.34 7.38
C PHE A 128 -7.36 -6.18 7.12
N GLU A 129 -7.77 -4.94 7.30
CA GLU A 129 -6.90 -3.77 7.27
C GLU A 129 -6.03 -3.66 8.53
N LYS A 130 -6.57 -4.03 9.70
CA LYS A 130 -5.89 -3.87 11.00
C LYS A 130 -5.12 -5.12 11.44
N PHE A 131 -5.61 -6.30 11.10
CA PHE A 131 -5.04 -7.58 11.53
C PHE A 131 -3.62 -7.85 10.98
N PRO A 132 -3.27 -7.47 9.73
CA PRO A 132 -1.96 -7.73 9.15
C PRO A 132 -0.79 -7.01 9.80
N ALA A 133 -1.05 -5.97 10.57
CA ALA A 133 0.00 -5.15 11.20
C ALA A 133 0.90 -5.90 12.21
N ILE A 134 0.86 -7.21 12.25
CA ILE A 134 1.59 -8.07 13.19
C ILE A 134 2.72 -8.83 12.48
N TRP A 135 2.45 -9.42 11.32
CA TRP A 135 3.40 -10.32 10.65
C TRP A 135 4.61 -9.59 10.06
N GLY A 136 4.39 -8.46 9.43
CA GLY A 136 5.46 -7.69 8.82
C GLY A 136 6.48 -7.18 9.85
N PRO A 137 6.07 -6.49 10.95
CA PRO A 137 6.99 -6.10 12.00
C PRO A 137 7.69 -7.28 12.68
N PHE A 138 7.02 -8.42 12.81
CA PHE A 138 7.60 -9.64 13.38
C PHE A 138 8.73 -10.19 12.49
N VAL A 139 8.48 -10.34 11.19
CA VAL A 139 9.50 -10.78 10.21
C VAL A 139 10.65 -9.78 10.16
N PHE A 140 10.36 -8.48 10.10
CA PHE A 140 11.37 -7.42 10.14
C PHE A 140 12.25 -7.54 11.40
N GLY A 141 11.62 -7.71 12.58
CA GLY A 141 12.33 -7.83 13.85
C GLY A 141 13.26 -9.05 13.90
N ILE A 142 12.79 -10.22 13.47
CA ILE A 142 13.60 -11.45 13.42
C ILE A 142 14.80 -11.27 12.49
N ILE A 143 14.57 -10.78 11.26
CA ILE A 143 15.65 -10.63 10.29
C ILE A 143 16.68 -9.60 10.78
N ARG A 144 16.23 -8.49 11.37
CA ARG A 144 17.13 -7.52 12.00
C ARG A 144 17.96 -8.15 13.13
N GLN A 145 17.35 -8.99 13.97
CA GLN A 145 18.04 -9.68 15.07
C GLN A 145 19.10 -10.64 14.55
N VAL A 146 18.77 -11.42 13.51
CA VAL A 146 19.68 -12.43 12.94
C VAL A 146 20.80 -11.79 12.12
N THR A 147 20.50 -10.76 11.33
CA THR A 147 21.44 -10.13 10.40
C THR A 147 22.19 -8.95 10.98
N GLY A 148 21.72 -8.37 12.07
CA GLY A 148 22.27 -7.18 12.68
C GLY A 148 22.03 -5.86 11.92
N THR A 149 21.32 -5.91 10.76
CA THR A 149 21.07 -4.73 9.92
C THR A 149 19.60 -4.53 9.60
N SER A 150 19.15 -3.29 9.65
CA SER A 150 17.79 -2.92 9.24
C SER A 150 17.63 -2.92 7.71
N ARG A 151 18.72 -2.87 6.94
CA ARG A 151 18.70 -2.91 5.47
C ARG A 151 18.17 -4.23 4.93
N LEU A 152 18.67 -5.36 5.45
CA LEU A 152 18.18 -6.68 5.05
C LEU A 152 16.76 -6.92 5.58
N ALA A 153 16.45 -6.39 6.75
CA ALA A 153 15.11 -6.50 7.31
C ALA A 153 14.05 -5.78 6.46
N ILE A 154 14.35 -4.57 5.92
CA ILE A 154 13.41 -3.87 5.04
C ILE A 154 13.27 -4.58 3.68
N LEU A 155 14.36 -5.16 3.16
CA LEU A 155 14.34 -5.90 1.91
C LEU A 155 13.48 -7.18 2.00
N SER A 156 13.40 -7.80 3.18
CA SER A 156 12.55 -8.98 3.39
C SER A 156 11.07 -8.72 3.14
N LEU A 157 10.63 -7.46 3.27
CA LEU A 157 9.25 -7.07 3.00
C LEU A 157 8.87 -7.20 1.52
N VAL A 158 9.83 -7.29 0.61
CA VAL A 158 9.62 -7.61 -0.80
C VAL A 158 8.78 -8.87 -0.96
N GLY A 159 8.98 -9.88 -0.10
CA GLY A 159 8.19 -11.11 -0.11
C GLY A 159 6.69 -10.87 0.06
N PHE A 160 6.29 -9.97 0.96
CA PHE A 160 4.89 -9.63 1.18
C PHE A 160 4.24 -8.99 -0.05
N PHE A 161 4.97 -8.12 -0.75
CA PHE A 161 4.48 -7.49 -1.98
C PHE A 161 4.40 -8.49 -3.13
N ILE A 162 5.39 -9.38 -3.29
CA ILE A 162 5.36 -10.42 -4.32
C ILE A 162 4.17 -11.35 -4.12
N ILE A 163 3.95 -11.84 -2.89
CA ILE A 163 2.79 -12.68 -2.56
C ILE A 163 1.49 -11.92 -2.86
N GLY A 164 1.41 -10.65 -2.44
CA GLY A 164 0.26 -9.79 -2.72
C GLY A 164 -0.02 -9.63 -4.21
N ILE A 165 1.02 -9.40 -5.04
CA ILE A 165 0.90 -9.28 -6.50
C ILE A 165 0.43 -10.60 -7.12
N VAL A 166 1.07 -11.72 -6.75
CA VAL A 166 0.70 -13.05 -7.27
C VAL A 166 -0.76 -13.36 -6.97
N LEU A 167 -1.19 -13.18 -5.72
CA LEU A 167 -2.57 -13.39 -5.32
C LEU A 167 -3.55 -12.45 -6.04
N LEU A 168 -3.14 -11.20 -6.28
CA LEU A 168 -3.96 -10.22 -7.01
C LEU A 168 -4.11 -10.60 -8.49
N CYS A 169 -3.10 -11.22 -9.10
CA CYS A 169 -3.20 -11.71 -10.47
C CYS A 169 -4.28 -12.80 -10.64
N PHE A 170 -4.51 -13.62 -9.62
CA PHE A 170 -5.57 -14.65 -9.64
C PHE A 170 -6.99 -14.09 -9.52
N VAL A 171 -7.17 -12.84 -9.11
CA VAL A 171 -8.48 -12.18 -9.09
C VAL A 171 -8.94 -11.96 -10.53
N LYS A 172 -10.13 -12.44 -10.90
CA LYS A 172 -10.66 -12.28 -12.27
C LYS A 172 -11.12 -10.84 -12.52
N ASP A 173 -10.86 -10.32 -13.72
CA ASP A 173 -11.31 -8.98 -14.14
C ASP A 173 -12.83 -8.87 -14.28
N ASP A 174 -13.54 -9.99 -14.47
CA ASP A 174 -15.02 -10.05 -14.56
C ASP A 174 -15.71 -9.65 -13.25
N ASP A 175 -15.03 -9.81 -12.11
CA ASP A 175 -15.54 -9.41 -10.81
C ASP A 175 -15.46 -7.87 -10.60
N VAL A 176 -14.78 -7.16 -11.52
CA VAL A 176 -14.49 -5.72 -11.46
C VAL A 176 -15.33 -4.94 -12.48
N LYS A 177 -16.58 -5.30 -12.72
CA LYS A 177 -17.45 -4.52 -13.62
C LYS A 177 -17.80 -3.16 -12.99
N PRO A 178 -17.54 -2.04 -13.71
CA PRO A 178 -18.09 -0.76 -13.28
C PRO A 178 -19.62 -0.88 -13.30
N LYS A 179 -20.25 -0.52 -12.18
CA LYS A 179 -21.72 -0.43 -12.07
C LYS A 179 -22.23 0.82 -12.80
N ASP A 180 -21.94 0.94 -14.09
CA ASP A 180 -22.58 1.93 -14.96
C ASP A 180 -23.45 1.16 -15.96
N LYS A 181 -24.64 0.89 -15.52
CA LYS A 181 -25.91 0.92 -16.27
C LYS A 181 -27.03 0.51 -15.32
N LEU A 182 -27.29 1.33 -14.32
CA LEU A 182 -28.67 1.43 -13.89
C LEU A 182 -29.46 1.92 -15.10
N HIS A 183 -30.14 1.01 -15.76
CA HIS A 183 -31.26 1.32 -16.61
C HIS A 183 -32.15 2.32 -15.88
N ILE A 184 -32.06 3.60 -16.25
CA ILE A 184 -33.22 4.46 -16.22
C ILE A 184 -34.11 3.88 -17.31
N SER A 185 -34.84 2.83 -16.97
CA SER A 185 -36.04 2.47 -17.68
C SER A 185 -36.96 3.65 -17.49
N SER A 186 -37.01 4.52 -18.48
CA SER A 186 -38.10 5.42 -18.72
C SER A 186 -39.36 4.56 -18.81
N GLY A 187 -40.01 4.33 -17.69
CA GLY A 187 -41.39 3.93 -17.65
C GLY A 187 -42.21 5.11 -18.14
N ASN A 188 -42.61 5.06 -19.40
CA ASN A 188 -43.80 5.73 -19.87
C ASN A 188 -44.98 5.31 -18.95
N LEU A 189 -45.62 6.26 -18.32
CA LEU A 189 -47.08 6.52 -18.33
C LEU A 189 -47.34 7.77 -17.55
#